data_32ccb0b364ef0401a104974c587e7d46
#
_entry.id   32ccb0b364ef0401a104974c587e7d46
#
_cell.length_a   1.000
_cell.length_b   1.000
_cell.length_c   1.000
_cell.angle_alpha   90.00
_cell.angle_beta   90.00
_cell.angle_gamma   90.00
#
_symmetry.space_group_name_H-M   'P 1'
#
loop_
_entity.id
_entity.type
_entity.pdbx_description
1 polymer ?
#
loop_
_entity_poly.entity_id
_entity_poly.type
_entity_poly.pdbx_seq_one_letter_code
_entity_poly.pdbx_strand_id
1 'polypeptide(L)'
;MPLFSIIVIHYQPTIPHAIFCRGISSLQAQTFKDFEILAYHDGPLTDTTSQLPVPVRCMEKRYNDWGHSLRDRGIREASGDYILMFNADNVLYPHALDVIAREIARPPRLQDQNHKILDPNDIIIFPVAMIGLQRVNGLVMQFKGSPPFYTILTGNPPVVQNIDCMQLVMKRSLWLAEGGWADKRELSDGFQYQRFAAKYGYREVGPVCGEHH
;
A
#
# COMPACT_ATOMS: atom_id res chain seq x y z
N MET A 1 -13.76 15.39 4.40
CA MET A 1 -12.67 14.44 4.71
C MET A 1 -12.32 13.77 3.39
N PRO A 2 -11.06 13.52 3.08
CA PRO A 2 -10.69 12.84 1.84
C PRO A 2 -11.17 11.39 1.83
N LEU A 3 -11.34 10.82 0.63
CA LEU A 3 -11.67 9.40 0.50
C LEU A 3 -10.48 8.53 0.90
N PHE A 4 -9.25 8.90 0.48
CA PHE A 4 -8.06 8.12 0.79
C PHE A 4 -7.07 8.89 1.66
N SER A 5 -6.44 8.18 2.61
CA SER A 5 -5.18 8.58 3.23
C SER A 5 -4.08 7.63 2.74
N ILE A 6 -3.08 8.18 2.05
CA ILE A 6 -1.93 7.43 1.55
C ILE A 6 -0.80 7.59 2.57
N ILE A 7 -0.45 6.51 3.24
CA ILE A 7 0.61 6.48 4.25
C ILE A 7 1.92 6.09 3.56
N VAL A 8 2.83 7.06 3.44
CA VAL A 8 4.13 6.88 2.76
C VAL A 8 5.22 6.66 3.78
N ILE A 9 5.94 5.56 3.65
CA ILE A 9 7.09 5.24 4.50
C ILE A 9 8.38 5.45 3.72
N HIS A 10 9.27 6.25 4.30
CA HIS A 10 10.55 6.61 3.73
C HIS A 10 11.69 6.39 4.72
N TYR A 11 12.85 5.97 4.19
CA TYR A 11 14.12 5.89 4.91
C TYR A 11 15.28 6.22 3.95
N GLN A 12 15.87 7.41 4.07
CA GLN A 12 16.87 7.94 3.12
C GLN A 12 18.04 7.01 2.81
N PRO A 13 18.63 6.30 3.77
CA PRO A 13 19.75 5.39 3.47
C PRO A 13 19.42 4.27 2.48
N THR A 14 18.15 3.84 2.39
CA THR A 14 17.72 2.79 1.46
C THR A 14 16.94 3.36 0.26
N ILE A 15 16.28 4.50 0.45
CA ILE A 15 15.47 5.16 -0.59
C ILE A 15 16.04 6.57 -0.83
N PRO A 16 16.95 6.74 -1.82
CA PRO A 16 17.53 8.04 -2.14
C PRO A 16 16.51 9.09 -2.53
N HIS A 17 16.85 10.36 -2.39
CA HIS A 17 15.97 11.49 -2.66
C HIS A 17 15.27 11.41 -4.04
N ALA A 18 15.98 11.08 -5.11
CA ALA A 18 15.40 10.97 -6.46
C ALA A 18 14.31 9.88 -6.55
N ILE A 19 14.51 8.76 -5.86
CA ILE A 19 13.53 7.67 -5.80
C ILE A 19 12.30 8.10 -5.01
N PHE A 20 12.49 8.74 -3.85
CA PHE A 20 11.41 9.33 -3.08
C PHE A 20 10.58 10.32 -3.90
N CYS A 21 11.25 11.26 -4.61
CA CYS A 21 10.58 12.22 -5.49
C CYS A 21 9.76 11.52 -6.59
N ARG A 22 10.28 10.45 -7.19
CA ARG A 22 9.54 9.65 -8.18
C ARG A 22 8.27 9.06 -7.59
N GLY A 23 8.35 8.42 -6.42
CA GLY A 23 7.20 7.85 -5.74
C GLY A 23 6.14 8.91 -5.43
N ILE A 24 6.53 10.04 -4.82
CA ILE A 24 5.59 11.13 -4.51
C ILE A 24 4.99 11.75 -5.78
N SER A 25 5.79 11.95 -6.84
CA SER A 25 5.28 12.47 -8.11
C SER A 25 4.20 11.56 -8.71
N SER A 26 4.32 10.24 -8.56
CA SER A 26 3.30 9.29 -9.03
C SER A 26 1.97 9.45 -8.25
N LEU A 27 2.03 9.78 -6.96
CA LEU A 27 0.84 10.07 -6.16
C LEU A 27 0.23 11.41 -6.58
N GLN A 28 1.04 12.44 -6.79
CA GLN A 28 0.56 13.76 -7.24
C GLN A 28 -0.07 13.72 -8.64
N ALA A 29 0.38 12.79 -9.49
CA ALA A 29 -0.12 12.57 -10.84
C ALA A 29 -1.45 11.81 -10.91
N GLN A 30 -2.01 11.33 -9.78
CA GLN A 30 -3.29 10.62 -9.78
C GLN A 30 -4.41 11.48 -10.40
N THR A 31 -5.26 10.86 -11.22
CA THR A 31 -6.45 11.52 -11.80
C THR A 31 -7.53 11.79 -10.76
N PHE A 32 -7.72 10.90 -9.82
CA PHE A 32 -8.55 11.09 -8.65
C PHE A 32 -7.84 11.98 -7.62
N LYS A 33 -8.51 13.02 -7.10
CA LYS A 33 -7.86 14.06 -6.28
C LYS A 33 -8.31 14.10 -4.81
N ASP A 34 -9.31 13.32 -4.44
CA ASP A 34 -9.83 13.33 -3.07
C ASP A 34 -9.01 12.41 -2.16
N PHE A 35 -7.76 12.80 -1.92
CA PHE A 35 -6.83 12.09 -1.04
C PHE A 35 -5.87 13.03 -0.30
N GLU A 36 -5.31 12.54 0.79
CA GLU A 36 -4.17 13.15 1.50
C GLU A 36 -2.94 12.24 1.44
N ILE A 37 -1.75 12.83 1.56
CA ILE A 37 -0.47 12.12 1.68
C ILE A 37 0.09 12.36 3.08
N LEU A 38 0.31 11.29 3.83
CA LEU A 38 0.95 11.31 5.15
C LEU A 38 2.31 10.62 5.03
N ALA A 39 3.37 11.42 4.84
CA ALA A 39 4.72 10.90 4.66
C ALA A 39 5.50 10.90 5.98
N TYR A 40 6.14 9.78 6.27
CA TYR A 40 6.94 9.56 7.48
C TYR A 40 8.33 9.08 7.12
N HIS A 41 9.33 9.57 7.87
CA HIS A 41 10.72 9.10 7.78
C HIS A 41 11.13 8.38 9.07
N ASP A 42 11.72 7.19 8.94
CA ASP A 42 12.18 6.38 10.07
C ASP A 42 13.52 6.89 10.61
N GLY A 43 13.42 7.76 11.60
CA GLY A 43 14.54 8.50 12.19
C GLY A 43 14.70 9.92 11.64
N PRO A 44 15.78 10.63 12.01
CA PRO A 44 16.10 11.94 11.47
C PRO A 44 16.56 11.84 10.01
N LEU A 45 16.32 12.89 9.22
CA LEU A 45 16.87 13.00 7.87
C LEU A 45 18.40 13.08 7.93
N THR A 46 19.06 12.33 7.07
CA THR A 46 20.53 12.36 6.91
C THR A 46 20.97 13.44 5.93
N ASP A 47 20.16 13.71 4.90
CA ASP A 47 20.32 14.85 4.00
C ASP A 47 19.18 15.85 4.22
N THR A 48 19.51 17.02 4.72
CA THR A 48 18.59 18.14 4.96
C THR A 48 18.69 19.23 3.90
N THR A 49 19.57 19.06 2.91
CA THR A 49 19.82 20.07 1.87
C THR A 49 18.84 19.97 0.71
N SER A 50 18.32 18.77 0.46
CA SER A 50 17.37 18.52 -0.63
C SER A 50 15.96 18.92 -0.22
N GLN A 51 15.28 19.71 -1.07
CA GLN A 51 13.89 20.07 -0.85
C GLN A 51 12.98 18.86 -1.08
N LEU A 52 12.22 18.49 -0.05
CA LEU A 52 11.28 17.38 -0.14
C LEU A 52 10.00 17.81 -0.89
N PRO A 53 9.42 16.93 -1.75
CA PRO A 53 8.26 17.27 -2.57
C PRO A 53 6.95 17.37 -1.76
N VAL A 54 6.94 16.86 -0.54
CA VAL A 54 5.83 16.95 0.43
C VAL A 54 6.39 17.10 1.84
N PRO A 55 5.60 17.61 2.80
CA PRO A 55 5.99 17.60 4.22
C PRO A 55 6.20 16.15 4.70
N VAL A 56 7.36 15.91 5.34
CA VAL A 56 7.71 14.60 5.90
C VAL A 56 7.85 14.70 7.41
N ARG A 57 7.17 13.82 8.13
CA ARG A 57 7.25 13.73 9.59
C ARG A 57 8.40 12.81 9.98
N CYS A 58 9.49 13.39 10.44
CA CYS A 58 10.69 12.66 10.86
C CYS A 58 10.58 12.23 12.31
N MET A 59 11.00 11.01 12.61
CA MET A 59 11.09 10.52 13.98
C MET A 59 12.42 10.98 14.61
N GLU A 60 12.44 11.19 15.91
CA GLU A 60 13.66 11.54 16.64
C GLU A 60 14.71 10.43 16.57
N LYS A 61 14.24 9.19 16.56
CA LYS A 61 15.07 7.99 16.46
C LYS A 61 14.39 6.93 15.59
N ARG A 62 15.21 6.05 15.06
CA ARG A 62 14.76 4.95 14.21
C ARG A 62 13.99 3.89 15.01
N TYR A 63 12.86 3.40 14.48
CA TYR A 63 12.15 2.23 14.99
C TYR A 63 12.80 0.93 14.54
N ASN A 64 13.35 0.91 13.32
CA ASN A 64 14.01 -0.26 12.72
C ASN A 64 13.10 -1.50 12.65
N ASP A 65 11.85 -1.32 12.27
CA ASP A 65 10.81 -2.33 12.20
C ASP A 65 10.11 -2.35 10.82
N TRP A 66 10.87 -2.16 9.74
CA TRP A 66 10.36 -2.07 8.37
C TRP A 66 9.28 -1.00 8.17
N GLY A 67 9.22 0.00 9.05
CA GLY A 67 8.25 1.08 9.01
C GLY A 67 6.87 0.72 9.58
N HIS A 68 6.73 -0.42 10.25
CA HIS A 68 5.45 -0.87 10.78
C HIS A 68 4.90 0.06 11.87
N SER A 69 5.75 0.63 12.73
CA SER A 69 5.34 1.63 13.71
C SER A 69 4.88 2.93 13.05
N LEU A 70 5.50 3.30 11.93
CA LEU A 70 5.09 4.48 11.16
C LEU A 70 3.75 4.25 10.45
N ARG A 71 3.50 3.03 9.93
CA ARG A 71 2.19 2.66 9.37
C ARG A 71 1.10 2.74 10.42
N ASP A 72 1.33 2.19 11.63
CA ASP A 72 0.38 2.27 12.73
C ASP A 72 0.07 3.73 13.11
N ARG A 73 1.11 4.56 13.21
CA ARG A 73 0.96 5.98 13.46
C ARG A 73 0.15 6.66 12.35
N GLY A 74 0.47 6.38 11.09
CA GLY A 74 -0.26 6.92 9.95
C GLY A 74 -1.74 6.55 9.95
N ILE A 75 -2.10 5.30 10.28
CA ILE A 75 -3.49 4.86 10.41
C ILE A 75 -4.24 5.69 11.45
N ARG A 76 -3.61 6.00 12.59
CA ARG A 76 -4.22 6.77 13.68
C ARG A 76 -4.36 8.25 13.33
N GLU A 77 -3.38 8.84 12.64
CA GLU A 77 -3.36 10.24 12.25
C GLU A 77 -4.15 10.52 10.95
N ALA A 78 -4.49 9.50 10.17
CA ALA A 78 -5.24 9.61 8.93
C ALA A 78 -6.62 10.22 9.15
N SER A 79 -7.08 11.01 8.17
CA SER A 79 -8.43 11.58 8.14
C SER A 79 -9.33 10.97 7.08
N GLY A 80 -8.78 10.25 6.10
CA GLY A 80 -9.52 9.60 5.02
C GLY A 80 -10.29 8.36 5.46
N ASP A 81 -11.33 8.04 4.70
CA ASP A 81 -12.17 6.87 4.96
C ASP A 81 -11.44 5.54 4.68
N TYR A 82 -10.53 5.54 3.72
CA TYR A 82 -9.74 4.39 3.30
C TYR A 82 -8.24 4.66 3.42
N ILE A 83 -7.49 3.64 3.82
CA ILE A 83 -6.04 3.68 3.96
C ILE A 83 -5.38 2.89 2.83
N LEU A 84 -4.40 3.50 2.18
CA LEU A 84 -3.44 2.88 1.28
C LEU A 84 -2.04 2.98 1.89
N MET A 85 -1.35 1.85 2.04
CA MET A 85 0.08 1.85 2.41
C MET A 85 0.94 2.03 1.17
N PHE A 86 2.02 2.81 1.29
CA PHE A 86 2.89 3.10 0.16
C PHE A 86 4.34 3.18 0.63
N ASN A 87 5.21 2.36 0.06
CA ASN A 87 6.65 2.51 0.23
C ASN A 87 7.14 3.56 -0.75
N ALA A 88 8.01 4.44 -0.31
CA ALA A 88 8.39 5.62 -1.08
C ALA A 88 9.18 5.32 -2.36
N ASP A 89 9.65 4.09 -2.55
CA ASP A 89 10.29 3.59 -3.78
C ASP A 89 9.31 3.04 -4.82
N ASN A 90 8.05 2.84 -4.46
CA ASN A 90 7.01 2.36 -5.36
C ASN A 90 6.49 3.47 -6.29
N VAL A 91 5.71 3.07 -7.29
CA VAL A 91 5.02 3.97 -8.23
C VAL A 91 3.56 3.55 -8.32
N LEU A 92 2.65 4.51 -8.23
CA LEU A 92 1.22 4.29 -8.47
C LEU A 92 0.84 4.87 -9.83
N TYR A 93 0.18 4.08 -10.70
CA TYR A 93 -0.21 4.57 -12.01
C TYR A 93 -1.30 5.65 -11.94
N PRO A 94 -1.32 6.63 -12.84
CA PRO A 94 -2.19 7.81 -12.72
C PRO A 94 -3.68 7.53 -12.55
N HIS A 95 -4.16 6.39 -13.02
CA HIS A 95 -5.57 5.97 -12.94
C HIS A 95 -5.90 5.14 -11.68
N ALA A 96 -4.91 4.76 -10.87
CA ALA A 96 -5.08 3.76 -9.83
C ALA A 96 -6.14 4.14 -8.79
N LEU A 97 -6.06 5.34 -8.22
CA LEU A 97 -7.04 5.79 -7.22
C LEU A 97 -8.44 5.94 -7.81
N ASP A 98 -8.55 6.34 -9.08
CA ASP A 98 -9.85 6.44 -9.77
C ASP A 98 -10.51 5.07 -9.96
N VAL A 99 -9.74 4.06 -10.36
CA VAL A 99 -10.22 2.67 -10.49
C VAL A 99 -10.64 2.11 -9.13
N ILE A 100 -9.85 2.31 -8.09
CA ILE A 100 -10.15 1.86 -6.73
C ILE A 100 -11.40 2.57 -6.20
N ALA A 101 -11.51 3.88 -6.38
CA ALA A 101 -12.68 4.67 -5.95
C ALA A 101 -13.97 4.19 -6.62
N ARG A 102 -13.93 3.85 -7.91
CA ARG A 102 -15.07 3.27 -8.63
C ARG A 102 -15.47 1.92 -8.05
N GLU A 103 -14.51 1.07 -7.70
CA GLU A 103 -14.84 -0.22 -7.08
C GLU A 103 -15.44 -0.05 -5.68
N ILE A 104 -14.95 0.92 -4.89
CA ILE A 104 -15.56 1.27 -3.61
C ILE A 104 -17.01 1.75 -3.77
N ALA A 105 -17.28 2.56 -4.79
CA ALA A 105 -18.62 3.12 -5.06
C ALA A 105 -19.61 2.10 -5.63
N ARG A 106 -19.14 0.94 -6.14
CA ARG A 106 -20.04 -0.11 -6.66
C ARG A 106 -20.82 -0.74 -5.52
N PRO A 107 -22.15 -0.94 -5.70
CA PRO A 107 -22.93 -1.64 -4.69
C PRO A 107 -22.37 -3.05 -4.45
N PRO A 108 -22.47 -3.57 -3.24
CA PRO A 108 -22.09 -4.95 -2.92
C PRO A 108 -22.78 -5.92 -3.86
N ARG A 109 -22.04 -6.87 -4.40
CA ARG A 109 -22.58 -7.93 -5.27
C ARG A 109 -22.78 -9.19 -4.47
N LEU A 110 -23.93 -9.83 -4.71
CA LEU A 110 -24.25 -11.19 -4.30
C LEU A 110 -24.22 -11.47 -2.80
N GLN A 111 -25.30 -12.04 -2.40
CA GLN A 111 -25.43 -12.76 -1.13
C GLN A 111 -25.28 -14.26 -1.44
N ASP A 112 -24.61 -15.00 -0.57
CA ASP A 112 -24.67 -16.45 -0.58
C ASP A 112 -26.07 -16.95 -0.15
N GLN A 113 -26.26 -18.25 -0.11
CA GLN A 113 -27.51 -18.87 0.32
C GLN A 113 -27.92 -18.50 1.77
N ASN A 114 -26.96 -17.95 2.55
CA ASN A 114 -27.16 -17.48 3.94
C ASN A 114 -27.26 -15.95 4.03
N HIS A 115 -27.46 -15.24 2.92
CA HIS A 115 -27.51 -13.79 2.82
C HIS A 115 -26.20 -13.07 3.23
N LYS A 116 -25.06 -13.77 3.28
CA LYS A 116 -23.77 -13.16 3.52
C LYS A 116 -23.31 -12.39 2.28
N ILE A 117 -22.92 -11.14 2.49
CA ILE A 117 -22.34 -10.33 1.40
C ILE A 117 -20.97 -10.93 1.03
N LEU A 118 -20.85 -11.40 -0.21
CA LEU A 118 -19.64 -12.06 -0.71
C LEU A 118 -18.65 -11.09 -1.36
N ASP A 119 -19.05 -9.85 -1.58
CA ASP A 119 -18.27 -8.83 -2.29
C ASP A 119 -18.33 -7.49 -1.54
N PRO A 120 -17.70 -7.40 -0.35
CA PRO A 120 -17.68 -6.18 0.45
C PRO A 120 -16.78 -5.14 -0.20
N ASN A 121 -17.14 -3.87 -0.08
CA ASN A 121 -16.33 -2.74 -0.55
C ASN A 121 -15.39 -2.17 0.51
N ASP A 122 -15.25 -2.84 1.63
CA ASP A 122 -14.44 -2.39 2.78
C ASP A 122 -12.95 -2.67 2.59
N ILE A 123 -12.63 -3.67 1.78
CA ILE A 123 -11.26 -4.07 1.41
C ILE A 123 -11.18 -4.25 -0.10
N ILE A 124 -10.27 -3.51 -0.73
CA ILE A 124 -9.99 -3.61 -2.15
C ILE A 124 -8.54 -4.09 -2.33
N ILE A 125 -8.36 -5.09 -3.19
CA ILE A 125 -7.04 -5.60 -3.57
C ILE A 125 -6.84 -5.34 -5.05
N PHE A 126 -5.65 -4.88 -5.42
CA PHE A 126 -5.30 -4.57 -6.80
C PHE A 126 -3.94 -5.16 -7.20
N PRO A 127 -3.75 -5.56 -8.46
CA PRO A 127 -2.49 -6.09 -8.94
C PRO A 127 -1.43 -5.01 -9.12
N VAL A 128 -0.17 -5.38 -8.90
CA VAL A 128 1.02 -4.54 -9.14
C VAL A 128 2.06 -5.28 -9.96
N ALA A 129 2.89 -4.55 -10.69
CA ALA A 129 4.07 -5.06 -11.37
C ALA A 129 5.26 -5.04 -10.40
N MET A 130 5.85 -6.19 -10.12
CA MET A 130 7.07 -6.33 -9.32
C MET A 130 8.27 -6.19 -10.24
N ILE A 131 8.91 -5.03 -10.25
CA ILE A 131 10.01 -4.70 -11.15
C ILE A 131 11.32 -5.34 -10.67
N GLY A 132 12.03 -6.02 -11.58
CA GLY A 132 13.25 -6.75 -11.24
C GLY A 132 13.03 -8.07 -10.50
N LEU A 133 11.78 -8.47 -10.33
CA LEU A 133 11.41 -9.71 -9.67
C LEU A 133 10.75 -10.68 -10.67
N GLN A 134 11.05 -11.95 -10.54
CA GLN A 134 10.44 -13.02 -11.32
C GLN A 134 9.89 -14.10 -10.39
N ARG A 135 8.76 -14.69 -10.76
CA ARG A 135 8.22 -15.84 -10.02
C ARG A 135 8.77 -17.13 -10.63
N VAL A 136 9.52 -17.89 -9.84
CA VAL A 136 10.05 -19.21 -10.21
C VAL A 136 9.52 -20.23 -9.20
N ASN A 137 8.85 -21.27 -9.70
CA ASN A 137 8.23 -22.33 -8.87
C ASN A 137 7.34 -21.79 -7.74
N GLY A 138 6.57 -20.72 -8.03
CA GLY A 138 5.68 -20.10 -7.05
C GLY A 138 6.34 -19.12 -6.09
N LEU A 139 7.67 -19.03 -6.06
CA LEU A 139 8.41 -18.09 -5.24
C LEU A 139 8.77 -16.83 -6.04
N VAL A 140 8.66 -15.67 -5.42
CA VAL A 140 9.16 -14.41 -5.98
C VAL A 140 10.66 -14.37 -5.75
N MET A 141 11.44 -14.28 -6.83
CA MET A 141 12.89 -14.24 -6.77
C MET A 141 13.41 -12.96 -7.41
N GLN A 142 14.43 -12.36 -6.79
CA GLN A 142 15.12 -11.21 -7.34
C GLN A 142 16.01 -11.63 -8.51
N PHE A 143 15.79 -11.02 -9.67
CA PHE A 143 16.63 -11.28 -10.86
C PHE A 143 17.62 -10.12 -11.06
N LYS A 144 18.90 -10.42 -10.98
CA LYS A 144 19.99 -9.51 -11.36
C LYS A 144 20.33 -9.75 -12.85
N GLY A 145 19.62 -9.09 -13.77
CA GLY A 145 19.91 -9.20 -15.20
C GLY A 145 19.21 -8.10 -15.99
N SER A 146 19.79 -7.71 -17.12
CA SER A 146 19.21 -6.70 -18.03
C SER A 146 18.08 -7.30 -18.85
N PRO A 147 17.21 -6.50 -19.34
CA PRO A 147 16.27 -5.49 -18.90
C PRO A 147 14.83 -5.99 -18.78
N PRO A 148 13.83 -5.10 -18.55
CA PRO A 148 13.09 -5.14 -17.32
C PRO A 148 12.28 -6.42 -17.19
N PHE A 149 12.76 -7.35 -16.39
CA PHE A 149 11.92 -8.45 -15.94
C PHE A 149 10.93 -7.89 -14.94
N TYR A 150 9.68 -8.22 -15.10
CA TYR A 150 8.65 -7.95 -14.12
C TYR A 150 7.75 -9.18 -13.98
N THR A 151 7.14 -9.32 -12.83
CA THR A 151 6.04 -10.26 -12.63
C THR A 151 4.83 -9.50 -12.12
N ILE A 152 3.64 -9.94 -12.50
CA ILE A 152 2.41 -9.37 -11.94
C ILE A 152 2.10 -10.12 -10.65
N LEU A 153 2.06 -9.39 -9.55
CA LEU A 153 1.53 -9.86 -8.29
C LEU A 153 0.05 -9.47 -8.23
N THR A 154 -0.83 -10.46 -8.29
CA THR A 154 -2.27 -10.19 -8.32
C THR A 154 -2.84 -9.84 -6.95
N GLY A 155 -2.20 -10.29 -5.88
CA GLY A 155 -2.74 -10.21 -4.52
C GLY A 155 -3.88 -11.20 -4.26
N ASN A 156 -4.25 -12.03 -5.23
CA ASN A 156 -5.30 -13.04 -5.10
C ASN A 156 -4.76 -14.46 -5.35
N PRO A 157 -4.89 -15.40 -4.39
CA PRO A 157 -5.38 -15.17 -3.03
C PRO A 157 -4.40 -14.28 -2.22
N PRO A 158 -4.92 -13.48 -1.26
CA PRO A 158 -4.12 -12.58 -0.43
C PRO A 158 -3.38 -13.36 0.68
N VAL A 159 -2.35 -14.06 0.28
CA VAL A 159 -1.50 -14.87 1.16
C VAL A 159 -0.08 -14.32 1.13
N VAL A 160 0.69 -14.64 2.17
CA VAL A 160 2.12 -14.28 2.24
C VAL A 160 2.82 -14.65 0.94
N GLN A 161 3.69 -13.77 0.44
CA GLN A 161 4.39 -13.87 -0.85
C GLN A 161 3.53 -13.73 -2.12
N ASN A 162 2.23 -13.58 -2.00
CA ASN A 162 1.34 -13.28 -3.13
C ASN A 162 0.68 -11.90 -3.03
N ILE A 163 0.92 -11.18 -1.95
CA ILE A 163 0.44 -9.82 -1.76
C ILE A 163 1.56 -8.95 -1.20
N ASP A 164 1.66 -7.73 -1.71
CA ASP A 164 2.59 -6.70 -1.26
C ASP A 164 1.86 -5.66 -0.40
N CYS A 165 2.64 -4.94 0.40
CA CYS A 165 2.14 -3.92 1.31
C CYS A 165 1.24 -2.86 0.63
N MET A 166 1.55 -2.46 -0.61
CA MET A 166 0.78 -1.44 -1.32
C MET A 166 -0.52 -1.95 -1.97
N GLN A 167 -0.73 -3.26 -2.05
CA GLN A 167 -1.83 -3.84 -2.84
C GLN A 167 -3.19 -3.84 -2.15
N LEU A 168 -3.27 -3.43 -0.89
CA LEU A 168 -4.52 -3.45 -0.14
C LEU A 168 -4.94 -2.04 0.28
N VAL A 169 -6.17 -1.68 -0.11
CA VAL A 169 -6.88 -0.51 0.42
C VAL A 169 -7.98 -1.00 1.34
N MET A 170 -8.00 -0.50 2.57
CA MET A 170 -8.99 -0.92 3.57
C MET A 170 -9.58 0.28 4.31
N LYS A 171 -10.85 0.20 4.66
CA LYS A 171 -11.49 1.20 5.52
C LYS A 171 -10.68 1.46 6.78
N ARG A 172 -10.46 2.73 7.08
CA ARG A 172 -9.75 3.17 8.30
C ARG A 172 -10.41 2.64 9.56
N SER A 173 -11.74 2.63 9.61
CA SER A 173 -12.50 2.10 10.76
C SER A 173 -12.19 0.62 11.04
N LEU A 174 -11.99 -0.20 10.00
CA LEU A 174 -11.59 -1.59 10.18
C LEU A 174 -10.15 -1.71 10.67
N TRP A 175 -9.21 -0.89 10.13
CA TRP A 175 -7.84 -0.84 10.66
C TRP A 175 -7.82 -0.55 12.16
N LEU A 176 -8.60 0.44 12.60
CA LEU A 176 -8.67 0.82 14.01
C LEU A 176 -9.33 -0.27 14.88
N ALA A 177 -10.38 -0.93 14.38
CA ALA A 177 -11.03 -2.05 15.05
C ALA A 177 -10.10 -3.26 15.22
N GLU A 178 -9.17 -3.47 14.29
CA GLU A 178 -8.14 -4.52 14.34
C GLU A 178 -6.89 -4.13 15.14
N GLY A 179 -6.87 -2.95 15.76
CA GLY A 179 -5.77 -2.46 16.58
C GLY A 179 -4.69 -1.71 15.81
N GLY A 180 -4.92 -1.36 14.54
CA GLY A 180 -3.97 -0.71 13.65
C GLY A 180 -2.97 -1.71 13.05
N TRP A 181 -1.73 -1.27 12.81
CA TRP A 181 -0.65 -2.17 12.37
C TRP A 181 0.01 -2.81 13.58
N ALA A 182 -0.62 -3.83 14.14
CA ALA A 182 -0.21 -4.45 15.40
C ALA A 182 0.99 -5.39 15.24
N ASP A 183 1.09 -6.12 14.13
CA ASP A 183 2.19 -7.05 13.86
C ASP A 183 3.42 -6.30 13.36
N LYS A 184 4.55 -6.43 14.07
CA LYS A 184 5.82 -5.77 13.74
C LYS A 184 6.86 -6.69 13.13
N ARG A 185 6.50 -7.94 12.85
CA ARG A 185 7.41 -8.92 12.24
C ARG A 185 7.61 -8.63 10.75
N GLU A 186 8.69 -9.13 10.21
CA GLU A 186 8.90 -9.20 8.76
C GLU A 186 7.72 -9.94 8.08
N LEU A 187 7.35 -9.54 6.88
CA LEU A 187 6.20 -10.08 6.13
C LEU A 187 4.84 -9.93 6.84
N SER A 188 4.74 -9.03 7.82
CA SER A 188 3.50 -8.82 8.58
C SER A 188 2.34 -8.32 7.72
N ASP A 189 2.63 -7.63 6.62
CA ASP A 189 1.65 -7.23 5.60
C ASP A 189 0.89 -8.44 5.05
N GLY A 190 1.62 -9.45 4.56
CA GLY A 190 1.00 -10.68 4.04
C GLY A 190 0.15 -11.41 5.08
N PHE A 191 0.65 -11.55 6.32
CA PHE A 191 -0.11 -12.21 7.39
C PHE A 191 -1.35 -11.42 7.81
N GLN A 192 -1.25 -10.10 7.94
CA GLN A 192 -2.38 -9.26 8.31
C GLN A 192 -3.43 -9.23 7.19
N TYR A 193 -3.01 -9.07 5.93
CA TYR A 193 -3.91 -9.00 4.78
C TYR A 193 -4.65 -10.32 4.55
N GLN A 194 -3.96 -11.47 4.71
CA GLN A 194 -4.59 -12.78 4.68
C GLN A 194 -5.67 -12.91 5.76
N ARG A 195 -5.37 -12.47 6.99
CA ARG A 195 -6.33 -12.49 8.10
C ARG A 195 -7.53 -11.59 7.85
N PHE A 196 -7.30 -10.37 7.36
CA PHE A 196 -8.38 -9.42 7.06
C PHE A 196 -9.28 -9.92 5.93
N ALA A 197 -8.69 -10.41 4.85
CA ALA A 197 -9.43 -10.96 3.73
C ALA A 197 -10.28 -12.18 4.12
N ALA A 198 -9.75 -13.06 4.97
CA ALA A 198 -10.49 -14.20 5.48
C ALA A 198 -11.65 -13.79 6.40
N LYS A 199 -11.46 -12.73 7.21
CA LYS A 199 -12.47 -12.26 8.16
C LYS A 199 -13.57 -11.43 7.51
N TYR A 200 -13.21 -10.51 6.62
CA TYR A 200 -14.12 -9.50 6.08
C TYR A 200 -14.50 -9.74 4.62
N GLY A 201 -13.77 -10.59 3.91
CA GLY A 201 -13.83 -10.65 2.46
C GLY A 201 -13.09 -9.48 1.80
N TYR A 202 -13.05 -9.47 0.48
CA TYR A 202 -12.40 -8.40 -0.28
C TYR A 202 -12.96 -8.37 -1.72
N ARG A 203 -12.72 -7.26 -2.39
CA ARG A 203 -13.02 -7.05 -3.80
C ARG A 203 -11.73 -6.86 -4.59
N GLU A 204 -11.69 -7.39 -5.79
CA GLU A 204 -10.54 -7.28 -6.67
C GLU A 204 -10.75 -6.22 -7.73
N VAL A 205 -9.67 -5.50 -8.03
CA VAL A 205 -9.54 -4.61 -9.19
C VAL A 205 -8.79 -5.35 -10.28
N GLY A 206 -9.29 -5.32 -11.51
CA GLY A 206 -8.67 -6.01 -12.65
C GLY A 206 -7.38 -5.37 -13.18
N PRO A 207 -7.34 -4.04 -13.38
CA PRO A 207 -6.15 -3.37 -13.92
C PRO A 207 -4.96 -3.37 -12.96
N VAL A 208 -3.73 -3.50 -13.51
CA VAL A 208 -2.49 -3.25 -12.77
C VAL A 208 -2.46 -1.77 -12.37
N CYS A 209 -2.27 -1.49 -11.09
CA CYS A 209 -2.39 -0.13 -10.55
C CYS A 209 -1.06 0.52 -10.18
N GLY A 210 0.05 -0.20 -10.21
CA GLY A 210 1.34 0.38 -9.86
C GLY A 210 2.51 -0.58 -10.02
N GLU A 211 3.67 -0.12 -9.56
CA GLU A 211 4.94 -0.83 -9.59
C GLU A 211 5.56 -0.87 -8.19
N HIS A 212 6.06 -2.05 -7.83
CA HIS A 212 6.96 -2.25 -6.69
C HIS A 212 8.39 -2.38 -7.22
N HIS A 213 9.33 -1.66 -6.59
CA HIS A 213 10.75 -1.63 -6.96
C HIS A 213 11.67 -2.17 -5.87
#